data_e2171bcead5387fdb76f6fcc79dbe917
#
_entry.id   e2171bcead5387fdb76f6fcc79dbe917
#
_cell.length_a   1.000
_cell.length_b   1.000
_cell.length_c   1.000
_cell.angle_alpha   90.00
_cell.angle_beta   90.00
_cell.angle_gamma   90.00
#
_symmetry.space_group_name_H-M   'P 1'
#
loop_
_entity.id
_entity.type
_entity.pdbx_description
1 polymer ?
#
loop_
_entity_poly.entity_id
_entity_poly.type
_entity_poly.pdbx_seq_one_letter_code
_entity_poly.pdbx_strand_id
1 'polypeptide(L)'
;MIENRLTNELVSKFNIDGHLKVVNQEGPNTLKLTCSVDSYSKEALSYVDEDDDNVEEQRLRLYVGMKLESPDGKVMINQTVVGEAEYFLSGANQKSESSAQDDLIDDTARRLSEAVLESW
;
A
#
# COMPACT_ATOMS: atom_id res chain seq x y z
N MET A 1 13.50 -2.93 -1.91
CA MET A 1 12.41 -3.08 -2.89
C MET A 1 11.08 -2.81 -2.22
N ILE A 2 10.18 -2.15 -2.91
CA ILE A 2 8.85 -1.76 -2.38
C ILE A 2 8.04 -3.00 -1.99
N GLU A 3 8.11 -4.07 -2.76
CA GLU A 3 7.36 -5.30 -2.52
C GLU A 3 7.69 -5.92 -1.15
N ASN A 4 8.96 -5.98 -0.80
CA ASN A 4 9.37 -6.53 0.49
C ASN A 4 8.94 -5.64 1.65
N ARG A 5 9.07 -4.33 1.49
CA ARG A 5 8.65 -3.37 2.51
C ARG A 5 7.14 -3.42 2.72
N LEU A 6 6.38 -3.52 1.63
CA LEU A 6 4.93 -3.65 1.69
C LEU A 6 4.52 -4.95 2.40
N THR A 7 5.16 -6.07 2.07
CA THR A 7 4.90 -7.36 2.72
C THR A 7 5.14 -7.28 4.22
N ASN A 8 6.28 -6.72 4.63
CA ASN A 8 6.62 -6.59 6.05
C ASN A 8 5.61 -5.72 6.80
N GLU A 9 5.21 -4.61 6.20
CA GLU A 9 4.24 -3.71 6.81
C GLU A 9 2.86 -4.35 6.91
N LEU A 10 2.46 -5.11 5.89
CA LEU A 10 1.18 -5.82 5.88
C LEU A 10 1.13 -6.90 6.97
N VAL A 11 2.21 -7.68 7.11
CA VAL A 11 2.32 -8.67 8.19
C VAL A 11 2.21 -7.99 9.55
N SER A 12 2.88 -6.86 9.74
CA SER A 12 2.82 -6.09 10.97
C SER A 12 1.40 -5.65 11.30
N LYS A 13 0.64 -5.17 10.30
CA LYS A 13 -0.73 -4.72 10.52
C LYS A 13 -1.66 -5.87 10.92
N PHE A 14 -1.52 -7.03 10.30
CA PHE A 14 -2.30 -8.20 10.70
C PHE A 14 -1.95 -8.68 12.12
N ASN A 15 -0.68 -8.62 12.48
CA ASN A 15 -0.24 -9.00 13.83
C ASN A 15 -0.79 -8.04 14.90
N ILE A 16 -0.83 -6.74 14.60
CA ILE A 16 -1.37 -5.73 15.50
C ILE A 16 -2.88 -5.88 15.66
N ASP A 17 -3.58 -6.13 14.55
CA ASP A 17 -5.03 -6.31 14.56
C ASP A 17 -5.44 -7.54 15.39
N GLY A 18 -4.73 -8.64 15.24
CA GLY A 18 -4.94 -9.86 16.05
C GLY A 18 -6.08 -10.75 15.64
N HIS A 19 -6.90 -10.39 14.66
CA HIS A 19 -8.01 -11.23 14.21
C HIS A 19 -7.55 -12.39 13.33
N LEU A 20 -6.43 -12.21 12.62
CA LEU A 20 -5.87 -13.22 11.72
C LEU A 20 -4.40 -13.44 12.07
N LYS A 21 -3.98 -14.69 12.01
CA LYS A 21 -2.58 -15.06 12.21
C LYS A 21 -1.92 -15.29 10.87
N VAL A 22 -0.79 -14.62 10.64
CA VAL A 22 0.00 -14.80 9.42
C VAL A 22 0.86 -16.06 9.56
N VAL A 23 0.77 -16.95 8.56
CA VAL A 23 1.54 -18.19 8.53
C VAL A 23 2.30 -18.28 7.22
N ASN A 24 3.41 -19.03 7.21
CA ASN A 24 4.28 -19.15 6.04
C ASN A 24 3.97 -20.37 5.17
N GLN A 25 3.05 -21.22 5.59
CA GLN A 25 2.73 -22.45 4.88
C GLN A 25 1.24 -22.58 4.66
N GLU A 26 0.86 -23.15 3.52
CA GLU A 26 -0.53 -23.45 3.23
C GLU A 26 -1.01 -24.58 4.14
N GLY A 27 -2.27 -24.50 4.55
CA GLY A 27 -2.89 -25.52 5.36
C GLY A 27 -4.40 -25.53 5.15
N PRO A 28 -5.10 -26.50 5.75
CA PRO A 28 -6.53 -26.69 5.51
C PRO A 28 -7.41 -25.52 5.99
N ASN A 29 -6.90 -24.71 6.91
CA ASN A 29 -7.64 -23.56 7.46
C ASN A 29 -6.95 -22.23 7.15
N THR A 30 -6.14 -22.17 6.10
CA THR A 30 -5.42 -20.95 5.75
C THR A 30 -5.99 -20.32 4.49
N LEU A 31 -6.10 -18.98 4.53
CA LEU A 31 -6.40 -18.18 3.35
C LEU A 31 -5.10 -17.82 2.66
N LYS A 32 -5.14 -17.71 1.34
CA LYS A 32 -3.97 -17.30 0.56
C LYS A 32 -4.18 -15.91 0.01
N LEU A 33 -3.36 -14.97 0.46
CA LEU A 33 -3.36 -13.60 -0.05
C LEU A 33 -2.18 -13.43 -1.00
N THR A 34 -2.48 -13.07 -2.25
CA THR A 34 -1.47 -12.75 -3.25
C THR A 34 -1.58 -11.29 -3.61
N CYS A 35 -0.46 -10.56 -3.56
CA CYS A 35 -0.41 -9.15 -3.93
C CYS A 35 0.64 -8.95 -5.00
N SER A 36 0.32 -8.11 -5.99
CA SER A 36 1.27 -7.72 -7.03
C SER A 36 1.32 -6.20 -7.13
N VAL A 37 2.52 -5.63 -7.10
CA VAL A 37 2.69 -4.20 -7.33
C VAL A 37 2.61 -3.96 -8.83
N ASP A 38 1.51 -3.37 -9.28
CA ASP A 38 1.24 -3.18 -10.71
C ASP A 38 1.86 -1.90 -11.24
N SER A 39 1.83 -0.82 -10.46
CA SER A 39 2.46 0.42 -10.87
C SER A 39 2.70 1.36 -9.68
N TYR A 40 3.63 2.27 -9.88
CA TYR A 40 3.97 3.34 -8.95
C TYR A 40 3.97 4.64 -9.75
N SER A 41 3.23 5.64 -9.29
CA SER A 41 3.16 6.91 -10.00
C SER A 41 3.50 8.08 -9.10
N LYS A 42 4.02 9.13 -9.72
CA LYS A 42 4.38 10.38 -9.07
C LYS A 42 3.77 11.52 -9.88
N GLU A 43 2.95 12.34 -9.23
CA GLU A 43 2.18 13.39 -9.87
C GLU A 43 2.42 14.73 -9.16
N ALA A 44 2.72 15.76 -9.95
CA ALA A 44 2.83 17.12 -9.42
C ALA A 44 1.43 17.66 -9.16
N LEU A 45 1.20 18.17 -7.94
CA LEU A 45 -0.08 18.76 -7.54
C LEU A 45 -0.07 20.28 -7.61
N SER A 46 1.08 20.89 -7.29
CA SER A 46 1.23 22.35 -7.34
C SER A 46 2.66 22.72 -7.68
N TYR A 47 2.85 23.94 -8.14
CA TYR A 47 4.13 24.51 -8.49
C TYR A 47 4.39 25.77 -7.67
N VAL A 48 5.65 26.07 -7.43
CA VAL A 48 6.05 27.25 -6.64
C VAL A 48 5.58 28.55 -7.30
N ASP A 49 5.61 28.59 -8.64
CA ASP A 49 5.18 29.75 -9.45
C ASP A 49 4.53 29.22 -10.71
N GLU A 50 3.51 29.93 -11.22
CA GLU A 50 2.82 29.54 -12.46
C GLU A 50 3.74 29.40 -13.67
N ASP A 51 4.80 30.22 -13.70
CA ASP A 51 5.78 30.23 -14.79
C ASP A 51 7.03 29.40 -14.50
N ASP A 52 7.03 28.65 -13.37
CA ASP A 52 8.18 27.88 -12.92
C ASP A 52 7.86 26.39 -12.96
N ASP A 53 8.81 25.60 -13.47
CA ASP A 53 8.71 24.14 -13.52
C ASP A 53 9.01 23.49 -12.17
N ASN A 54 9.29 24.26 -11.12
CA ASN A 54 9.60 23.73 -9.79
C ASN A 54 8.33 23.29 -9.07
N VAL A 55 8.25 22.01 -8.79
CA VAL A 55 7.11 21.40 -8.11
C VAL A 55 7.17 21.73 -6.61
N GLU A 56 6.06 22.18 -6.04
CA GLU A 56 5.93 22.45 -4.61
C GLU A 56 5.38 21.25 -3.85
N GLU A 57 4.39 20.56 -4.43
CA GLU A 57 3.71 19.45 -3.80
C GLU A 57 3.57 18.30 -4.79
N GLN A 58 3.81 17.08 -4.31
CA GLN A 58 3.68 15.87 -5.12
C GLN A 58 2.80 14.84 -4.44
N ARG A 59 2.16 14.01 -5.25
CA ARG A 59 1.40 12.84 -4.81
C ARG A 59 2.06 11.58 -5.35
N LEU A 60 2.24 10.61 -4.45
CA LEU A 60 2.66 9.26 -4.81
C LEU A 60 1.46 8.34 -4.75
N ARG A 61 1.34 7.44 -5.73
CA ARG A 61 0.33 6.39 -5.73
C ARG A 61 0.96 5.04 -6.00
N LEU A 62 0.49 4.04 -5.28
CA LEU A 62 0.92 2.66 -5.46
C LEU A 62 -0.31 1.82 -5.79
N TYR A 63 -0.29 1.18 -6.95
CA TYR A 63 -1.38 0.32 -7.41
C TYR A 63 -1.01 -1.13 -7.15
N VAL A 64 -1.80 -1.80 -6.33
CA VAL A 64 -1.54 -3.18 -5.91
C VAL A 64 -2.74 -4.04 -6.24
N GLY A 65 -2.52 -5.03 -7.09
CA GLY A 65 -3.52 -6.07 -7.33
C GLY A 65 -3.53 -7.03 -6.14
N MET A 66 -4.71 -7.35 -5.63
CA MET A 66 -4.82 -8.30 -4.52
C MET A 66 -5.83 -9.39 -4.86
N LYS A 67 -5.50 -10.60 -4.45
CA LYS A 67 -6.35 -11.78 -4.64
C LYS A 67 -6.32 -12.58 -3.35
N LEU A 68 -7.50 -12.82 -2.78
CA LEU A 68 -7.65 -13.63 -1.58
C LEU A 68 -8.41 -14.90 -1.96
N GLU A 69 -7.81 -16.04 -1.63
CA GLU A 69 -8.39 -17.35 -1.93
C GLU A 69 -8.64 -18.15 -0.66
N SER A 70 -9.77 -18.86 -0.63
CA SER A 70 -10.08 -19.78 0.45
C SER A 70 -9.25 -21.06 0.34
N PRO A 71 -9.21 -21.92 1.40
CA PRO A 71 -8.44 -23.15 1.35
C PRO A 71 -8.84 -24.10 0.23
N ASP A 72 -10.08 -24.04 -0.23
CA ASP A 72 -10.57 -24.85 -1.35
C ASP A 72 -10.31 -24.24 -2.73
N GLY A 73 -9.59 -23.13 -2.78
CA GLY A 73 -9.22 -22.46 -4.04
C GLY A 73 -10.23 -21.46 -4.56
N LYS A 74 -11.29 -21.20 -3.83
CA LYS A 74 -12.30 -20.24 -4.23
C LYS A 74 -11.78 -18.80 -4.05
N VAL A 75 -11.89 -17.98 -5.09
CA VAL A 75 -11.50 -16.57 -5.02
C VAL A 75 -12.55 -15.80 -4.23
N MET A 76 -12.14 -15.20 -3.13
CA MET A 76 -12.98 -14.38 -2.26
C MET A 76 -12.89 -12.89 -2.61
N ILE A 77 -11.69 -12.43 -2.95
CA ILE A 77 -11.43 -11.04 -3.37
C ILE A 77 -10.50 -11.08 -4.56
N ASN A 78 -10.75 -10.22 -5.53
CA ASN A 78 -9.86 -9.99 -6.64
C ASN A 78 -10.07 -8.53 -7.09
N GLN A 79 -9.20 -7.64 -6.63
CA GLN A 79 -9.36 -6.21 -6.86
C GLN A 79 -8.02 -5.50 -6.84
N THR A 80 -8.03 -4.23 -7.27
CA THR A 80 -6.87 -3.34 -7.16
C THR A 80 -7.10 -2.37 -6.02
N VAL A 81 -6.09 -2.24 -5.17
CA VAL A 81 -6.06 -1.27 -4.07
C VAL A 81 -5.05 -0.18 -4.44
N VAL A 82 -5.41 1.07 -4.21
CA VAL A 82 -4.55 2.22 -4.50
C VAL A 82 -4.20 2.90 -3.19
N GLY A 83 -2.90 2.91 -2.86
CA GLY A 83 -2.38 3.68 -1.74
C GLY A 83 -1.92 5.05 -2.21
N GLU A 84 -1.97 6.05 -1.34
CA GLU A 84 -1.56 7.41 -1.64
C GLU A 84 -0.75 8.04 -0.53
N ALA A 85 0.17 8.92 -0.90
CA ALA A 85 0.87 9.82 0.02
C ALA A 85 1.16 11.11 -0.71
N GLU A 86 0.98 12.24 -0.02
CA GLU A 86 1.28 13.55 -0.55
C GLU A 86 2.39 14.18 0.29
N TYR A 87 3.26 14.96 -0.34
CA TYR A 87 4.35 15.60 0.38
C TYR A 87 4.78 16.90 -0.29
N PHE A 88 5.32 17.81 0.53
CA PHE A 88 5.88 19.07 0.06
C PHE A 88 7.38 18.93 -0.18
N LEU A 89 7.87 19.53 -1.25
CA LEU A 89 9.28 19.51 -1.62
C LEU A 89 10.06 20.68 -1.00
N SER A 90 9.35 21.69 -0.48
CA SER A 90 9.96 22.86 0.13
C SER A 90 9.09 23.42 1.23
N GLY A 91 9.64 24.30 2.06
CA GLY A 91 8.92 24.95 3.13
C GLY A 91 8.98 24.20 4.44
N ALA A 92 8.17 24.64 5.42
CA ALA A 92 8.18 24.12 6.79
C ALA A 92 7.75 22.66 6.88
N ASN A 93 6.91 22.19 5.93
CA ASN A 93 6.40 20.82 5.91
C ASN A 93 7.10 19.95 4.88
N GLN A 94 8.28 20.38 4.45
CA GLN A 94 9.11 19.66 3.49
C GLN A 94 9.39 18.23 3.96
N LYS A 95 9.31 17.28 3.00
CA LYS A 95 9.58 15.87 3.25
C LYS A 95 10.31 15.28 2.04
N SER A 96 11.21 14.35 2.28
CA SER A 96 11.89 13.64 1.20
C SER A 96 10.95 12.62 0.54
N GLU A 97 11.24 12.27 -0.71
CA GLU A 97 10.48 11.21 -1.39
C GLU A 97 10.60 9.89 -0.63
N SER A 98 11.77 9.60 -0.06
CA SER A 98 11.97 8.37 0.74
C SER A 98 11.02 8.32 1.94
N SER A 99 10.87 9.43 2.68
CA SER A 99 9.93 9.50 3.79
C SER A 99 8.49 9.39 3.31
N ALA A 100 8.16 10.01 2.18
CA ALA A 100 6.83 9.91 1.59
C ALA A 100 6.53 8.49 1.13
N GLN A 101 7.53 7.75 0.65
CA GLN A 101 7.37 6.34 0.30
C GLN A 101 7.04 5.49 1.53
N ASP A 102 7.62 5.80 2.69
CA ASP A 102 7.27 5.12 3.94
C ASP A 102 5.79 5.32 4.27
N ASP A 103 5.31 6.55 4.14
CA ASP A 103 3.89 6.88 4.35
C ASP A 103 3.00 6.15 3.33
N LEU A 104 3.44 6.09 2.08
CA LEU A 104 2.72 5.41 1.00
C LEU A 104 2.58 3.91 1.29
N ILE A 105 3.66 3.27 1.73
CA ILE A 105 3.67 1.85 2.05
C ILE A 105 2.74 1.58 3.23
N ASP A 106 2.77 2.42 4.26
CA ASP A 106 1.88 2.30 5.41
C ASP A 106 0.41 2.43 4.98
N ASP A 107 0.09 3.44 4.18
CA ASP A 107 -1.27 3.65 3.69
C ASP A 107 -1.76 2.48 2.84
N THR A 108 -0.91 1.99 1.94
CA THR A 108 -1.24 0.86 1.06
C THR A 108 -1.48 -0.42 1.88
N ALA A 109 -0.59 -0.71 2.83
CA ALA A 109 -0.73 -1.89 3.69
C ALA A 109 -2.00 -1.81 4.54
N ARG A 110 -2.34 -0.63 5.05
CA ARG A 110 -3.56 -0.42 5.81
C ARG A 110 -4.79 -0.70 4.95
N ARG A 111 -4.84 -0.18 3.73
CA ARG A 111 -5.96 -0.40 2.81
C ARG A 111 -6.09 -1.87 2.42
N LEU A 112 -4.97 -2.56 2.20
CA LEU A 112 -4.98 -3.99 1.90
C LEU A 112 -5.50 -4.80 3.08
N SER A 113 -5.04 -4.51 4.30
CA SER A 113 -5.49 -5.22 5.49
C SER A 113 -6.98 -4.99 5.76
N GLU A 114 -7.47 -3.77 5.58
CA GLU A 114 -8.89 -3.46 5.73
C GLU A 114 -9.74 -4.23 4.72
N ALA A 115 -9.28 -4.33 3.47
CA ALA A 115 -10.01 -5.06 2.44
C ALA A 115 -10.14 -6.55 2.79
N VAL A 116 -9.09 -7.16 3.34
CA VAL A 116 -9.12 -8.55 3.79
C VAL A 116 -10.10 -8.73 4.96
N LEU A 117 -10.01 -7.85 5.97
CA LEU A 117 -10.82 -7.96 7.18
C LEU A 117 -12.30 -7.68 6.92
N GLU A 118 -12.61 -6.78 5.99
CA GLU A 118 -13.99 -6.47 5.60
C GLU A 118 -14.67 -7.63 4.89
N SER A 119 -13.91 -8.51 4.26
CA SER A 119 -14.44 -9.68 3.54
C SER A 119 -14.72 -10.83 4.47
N TRP A 120 -14.39 -10.72 5.70
CA TRP A 120 -14.41 -11.76 6.71
C TRP A 120 -15.72 -11.77 7.57
#